data_d32e8d8ce4ffa73d9d0d3dc03cbfad1e
#
_entry.id   d32e8d8ce4ffa73d9d0d3dc03cbfad1e
#
_cell.length_a   1.000
_cell.length_b   1.000
_cell.length_c   1.000
_cell.angle_alpha   90.00
_cell.angle_beta   90.00
_cell.angle_gamma   90.00
#
_symmetry.space_group_name_H-M   'P 1'
#
loop_
_entity.id
_entity.type
_entity.pdbx_description
1 polymer ?
#
loop_
_entity_poly.entity_id
_entity_poly.type
_entity_poly.pdbx_seq_one_letter_code
_entity_poly.pdbx_strand_id
1 'polypeptide(L)'
;FTLDKVGDTFLDMSTWGKGMVWVNGHAMGRFWEIGPQQTLFMPGCWLKEGENEILVLDLKGPTRASIKGLKKPILDVLREKAPETHRKDGEKLKLTGEKVVHEGAFTPGNGWQEVRFATLVKGRYFCLEALSPQANDNIAAIAEFDVLGADGKPVSREHWKIRYADSEETRSGNRTADKIFDLQESTFWMTVDNVPYPH
;
A
#
# COMPACT_ATOMS: atom_id res chain seq x y z
N PHE A 1 28.46 5.37 4.09
CA PHE A 1 28.32 5.71 5.51
C PHE A 1 29.67 5.73 6.19
N THR A 2 29.79 6.51 7.25
CA THR A 2 31.06 6.69 7.97
C THR A 2 30.96 6.07 9.37
N LEU A 3 32.02 5.42 9.81
CA LEU A 3 32.13 4.84 11.16
C LEU A 3 33.34 5.42 11.91
N ASP A 4 33.13 5.80 13.16
CA ASP A 4 34.22 6.19 14.07
C ASP A 4 34.92 4.98 14.68
N LYS A 5 34.18 3.86 14.77
CA LYS A 5 34.69 2.60 15.34
C LYS A 5 34.01 1.41 14.68
N VAL A 6 34.80 0.39 14.37
CA VAL A 6 34.28 -0.87 13.80
C VAL A 6 33.80 -1.84 14.87
N GLY A 7 32.85 -2.68 14.52
CA GLY A 7 32.31 -3.74 15.37
C GLY A 7 31.22 -4.53 14.65
N ASP A 8 30.90 -5.68 15.22
CA ASP A 8 29.81 -6.51 14.70
C ASP A 8 28.47 -5.80 14.87
N THR A 9 27.62 -5.90 13.86
CA THR A 9 26.29 -5.31 13.90
C THR A 9 25.30 -6.13 13.05
N PHE A 10 24.02 -5.81 13.13
CA PHE A 10 22.99 -6.36 12.29
C PHE A 10 22.39 -5.26 11.45
N LEU A 11 22.44 -5.40 10.12
CA LEU A 11 21.78 -4.47 9.21
C LEU A 11 20.28 -4.70 9.22
N ASP A 12 19.52 -3.69 9.62
CA ASP A 12 18.08 -3.71 9.53
C ASP A 12 17.63 -3.39 8.10
N MET A 13 17.10 -4.41 7.43
CA MET A 13 16.57 -4.34 6.08
C MET A 13 15.03 -4.31 6.07
N SER A 14 14.40 -4.12 7.21
CA SER A 14 12.93 -4.23 7.38
C SER A 14 12.11 -3.23 6.57
N THR A 15 12.72 -2.14 6.10
CA THR A 15 12.05 -1.14 5.25
C THR A 15 12.28 -1.37 3.75
N TRP A 16 13.04 -2.40 3.39
CA TRP A 16 13.32 -2.80 2.02
C TRP A 16 12.36 -3.92 1.58
N GLY A 17 12.22 -4.11 0.26
CA GLY A 17 11.34 -5.12 -0.30
C GLY A 17 11.96 -6.52 -0.38
N LYS A 18 12.63 -6.81 -1.48
CA LYS A 18 13.29 -8.09 -1.74
C LYS A 18 14.52 -7.88 -2.59
N GLY A 19 15.65 -8.45 -2.17
CA GLY A 19 16.87 -8.26 -2.92
C GLY A 19 18.12 -8.81 -2.27
N MET A 20 19.23 -8.17 -2.57
CA MET A 20 20.57 -8.48 -2.03
C MET A 20 21.29 -7.21 -1.60
N VAL A 21 22.19 -7.35 -0.65
CA VAL A 21 23.01 -6.25 -0.15
C VAL A 21 24.48 -6.68 -0.06
N TRP A 22 25.36 -5.74 -0.38
CA TRP A 22 26.81 -5.86 -0.27
C TRP A 22 27.36 -4.71 0.59
N VAL A 23 28.38 -4.98 1.36
CA VAL A 23 29.11 -3.98 2.14
C VAL A 23 30.60 -4.14 1.84
N ASN A 24 31.25 -3.07 1.38
CA ASN A 24 32.67 -3.07 0.99
C ASN A 24 33.02 -4.24 0.04
N GLY A 25 32.11 -4.57 -0.91
CA GLY A 25 32.28 -5.67 -1.84
C GLY A 25 31.93 -7.07 -1.29
N HIS A 26 31.65 -7.22 -0.01
CA HIS A 26 31.25 -8.50 0.59
C HIS A 26 29.74 -8.69 0.49
N ALA A 27 29.29 -9.82 -0.08
CA ALA A 27 27.88 -10.15 -0.19
C ALA A 27 27.32 -10.55 1.20
N MET A 28 26.40 -9.73 1.72
CA MET A 28 25.74 -10.00 3.00
C MET A 28 24.64 -11.07 2.89
N GLY A 29 24.06 -11.22 1.72
CA GLY A 29 22.99 -12.16 1.46
C GLY A 29 21.70 -11.50 0.99
N ARG A 30 20.63 -12.29 1.00
CA ARG A 30 19.30 -11.86 0.57
C ARG A 30 18.52 -11.27 1.74
N PHE A 31 17.71 -10.28 1.45
CA PHE A 31 16.65 -9.81 2.33
C PHE A 31 15.29 -9.97 1.65
N TRP A 32 14.25 -10.12 2.46
CA TRP A 32 12.88 -10.21 1.98
C TRP A 32 11.92 -9.67 3.05
N GLU A 33 11.08 -8.71 2.67
CA GLU A 33 10.13 -8.02 3.55
C GLU A 33 9.20 -8.95 4.35
N ILE A 34 8.87 -10.13 3.78
CA ILE A 34 8.04 -11.13 4.45
C ILE A 34 8.71 -11.64 5.72
N GLY A 35 10.01 -11.72 5.75
CA GLY A 35 10.75 -12.28 6.87
C GLY A 35 10.76 -13.81 6.88
N PRO A 36 10.88 -14.45 8.05
CA PRO A 36 10.87 -13.84 9.40
C PRO A 36 12.15 -13.06 9.74
N GLN A 37 13.25 -13.30 9.03
CA GLN A 37 14.51 -12.61 9.21
C GLN A 37 14.45 -11.22 8.55
N GLN A 38 14.52 -10.17 9.38
CA GLN A 38 14.51 -8.77 8.91
C GLN A 38 15.92 -8.14 8.94
N THR A 39 16.89 -8.81 9.52
CA THR A 39 18.25 -8.31 9.68
C THR A 39 19.27 -9.25 9.07
N LEU A 40 20.39 -8.70 8.62
CA LEU A 40 21.57 -9.45 8.16
C LEU A 40 22.75 -9.16 9.08
N PHE A 41 23.44 -10.21 9.52
CA PHE A 41 24.65 -10.07 10.34
C PHE A 41 25.78 -9.48 9.50
N MET A 42 26.41 -8.44 10.02
CA MET A 42 27.55 -7.78 9.41
C MET A 42 28.76 -7.87 10.32
N PRO A 43 29.75 -8.69 9.96
CA PRO A 43 31.00 -8.81 10.73
C PRO A 43 31.79 -7.51 10.72
N GLY A 44 32.33 -7.10 11.87
CA GLY A 44 33.14 -5.92 11.97
C GLY A 44 34.43 -5.98 11.14
N CYS A 45 34.97 -7.18 10.87
CA CYS A 45 36.15 -7.36 10.02
C CYS A 45 35.95 -6.99 8.54
N TRP A 46 34.68 -6.80 8.08
CA TRP A 46 34.37 -6.29 6.73
C TRP A 46 34.17 -4.78 6.71
N LEU A 47 34.18 -4.16 7.86
CA LEU A 47 34.08 -2.72 8.03
C LEU A 47 35.46 -2.09 8.26
N LYS A 48 35.54 -0.79 8.02
CA LYS A 48 36.72 0.04 8.33
C LYS A 48 36.27 1.32 9.03
N GLU A 49 37.16 1.90 9.82
CA GLU A 49 37.00 3.26 10.31
C GLU A 49 37.03 4.23 9.13
N GLY A 50 36.23 5.26 9.19
CA GLY A 50 35.98 6.17 8.09
C GLY A 50 34.91 5.68 7.15
N GLU A 51 35.09 5.90 5.86
CA GLU A 51 34.08 5.71 4.82
C GLU A 51 33.91 4.24 4.42
N ASN A 52 32.66 3.76 4.45
CA ASN A 52 32.25 2.42 4.02
C ASN A 52 31.19 2.53 2.93
N GLU A 53 31.25 1.61 1.97
CA GLU A 53 30.27 1.50 0.90
C GLU A 53 29.19 0.46 1.24
N ILE A 54 27.96 0.77 0.91
CA ILE A 54 26.85 -0.18 0.89
C ILE A 54 26.13 -0.12 -0.44
N LEU A 55 25.98 -1.28 -1.06
CA LEU A 55 25.24 -1.44 -2.32
C LEU A 55 24.02 -2.32 -2.08
N VAL A 56 22.86 -1.85 -2.52
CA VAL A 56 21.60 -2.58 -2.38
C VAL A 56 20.96 -2.75 -3.74
N LEU A 57 20.66 -3.99 -4.10
CA LEU A 57 19.77 -4.31 -5.20
C LEU A 57 18.40 -4.66 -4.61
N ASP A 58 17.39 -3.83 -4.87
CA ASP A 58 16.00 -4.11 -4.49
C ASP A 58 15.15 -4.32 -5.72
N LEU A 59 14.37 -5.40 -5.74
CA LEU A 59 13.50 -5.78 -6.87
C LEU A 59 12.11 -5.16 -6.81
N LYS A 60 11.77 -4.49 -5.68
CA LYS A 60 10.44 -3.91 -5.44
C LYS A 60 10.43 -2.38 -5.40
N GLY A 61 11.61 -1.74 -5.30
CA GLY A 61 11.76 -0.29 -5.34
C GLY A 61 11.02 0.45 -4.21
N PRO A 62 11.35 0.22 -2.94
CA PRO A 62 10.70 0.90 -1.83
C PRO A 62 10.97 2.41 -1.86
N THR A 63 9.94 3.21 -1.56
CA THR A 63 10.03 4.69 -1.66
C THR A 63 10.73 5.35 -0.46
N ARG A 64 10.78 4.69 0.69
CA ARG A 64 11.35 5.22 1.95
C ARG A 64 12.23 4.19 2.65
N ALA A 65 13.11 3.55 1.88
CA ALA A 65 14.02 2.59 2.45
C ALA A 65 15.10 3.28 3.33
N SER A 66 15.42 2.64 4.42
CA SER A 66 16.50 3.06 5.31
C SER A 66 17.27 1.85 5.80
N ILE A 67 18.54 2.04 6.15
CA ILE A 67 19.37 1.01 6.77
C ILE A 67 19.87 1.52 8.12
N LYS A 68 19.81 0.66 9.13
CA LYS A 68 20.33 0.94 10.48
C LYS A 68 21.15 -0.23 10.95
N GLY A 69 22.19 0.07 11.70
CA GLY A 69 22.93 -0.93 12.47
C GLY A 69 22.22 -1.19 13.81
N LEU A 70 21.93 -2.46 14.12
CA LEU A 70 21.30 -2.87 15.37
C LEU A 70 22.28 -3.73 16.20
N LYS A 71 22.17 -3.62 17.53
CA LYS A 71 22.92 -4.47 18.47
C LYS A 71 22.38 -5.90 18.58
N LYS A 72 21.10 -6.10 18.24
CA LYS A 72 20.41 -7.39 18.29
C LYS A 72 19.71 -7.65 16.96
N PRO A 73 19.65 -8.91 16.51
CA PRO A 73 18.94 -9.25 15.29
C PRO A 73 17.41 -9.19 15.46
N ILE A 74 16.73 -9.08 14.33
CA ILE A 74 15.29 -9.31 14.20
C ILE A 74 15.15 -10.56 13.31
N LEU A 75 14.82 -11.71 13.90
CA LEU A 75 14.83 -13.01 13.23
C LEU A 75 13.46 -13.71 13.22
N ASP A 76 12.49 -13.16 13.92
CA ASP A 76 11.22 -13.79 14.26
C ASP A 76 9.98 -12.95 13.84
N VAL A 77 10.19 -11.89 13.07
CA VAL A 77 9.09 -11.06 12.56
C VAL A 77 8.69 -11.54 11.18
N LEU A 78 7.68 -12.41 11.12
CA LEU A 78 7.02 -12.76 9.88
C LEU A 78 5.97 -11.70 9.57
N ARG A 79 6.07 -11.11 8.38
CA ARG A 79 5.01 -10.26 7.83
C ARG A 79 4.09 -11.12 6.96
N GLU A 80 2.81 -10.93 7.09
CA GLU A 80 1.87 -11.51 6.15
C GLU A 80 2.25 -11.11 4.73
N LYS A 81 2.03 -12.01 3.78
CA LYS A 81 2.17 -11.70 2.36
C LYS A 81 1.33 -10.45 2.10
N ALA A 82 1.93 -9.43 1.50
CA ALA A 82 1.16 -8.26 1.09
C ALA A 82 -0.05 -8.74 0.29
N PRO A 83 -1.26 -8.27 0.60
CA PRO A 83 -2.46 -8.70 -0.09
C PRO A 83 -2.32 -8.46 -1.59
N GLU A 84 -2.91 -9.34 -2.38
CA GLU A 84 -2.93 -9.15 -3.83
C GLU A 84 -3.79 -7.93 -4.16
N THR A 85 -3.22 -7.01 -4.91
CA THR A 85 -3.93 -5.82 -5.35
C THR A 85 -4.85 -6.15 -6.53
N HIS A 86 -5.93 -5.39 -6.66
CA HIS A 86 -6.84 -5.46 -7.79
C HIS A 86 -6.37 -4.61 -8.98
N ARG A 87 -5.27 -3.90 -8.79
CA ARG A 87 -4.58 -3.19 -9.86
C ARG A 87 -3.87 -4.20 -10.77
N LYS A 88 -4.07 -4.04 -12.06
CA LYS A 88 -3.32 -4.79 -13.08
C LYS A 88 -2.27 -3.88 -13.70
N ASP A 89 -1.03 -4.32 -13.69
CA ASP A 89 0.07 -3.55 -14.29
C ASP A 89 -0.22 -3.22 -15.75
N GLY A 90 -0.08 -1.92 -16.08
CA GLY A 90 -0.32 -1.40 -17.42
C GLY A 90 -1.80 -1.26 -17.80
N GLU A 91 -2.76 -1.74 -16.98
CA GLU A 91 -4.18 -1.51 -17.19
C GLU A 91 -4.54 -0.11 -16.66
N LYS A 92 -5.15 0.71 -17.50
CA LYS A 92 -5.82 1.95 -17.11
C LYS A 92 -7.28 1.83 -17.49
N LEU A 93 -8.16 2.09 -16.55
CA LEU A 93 -9.58 2.16 -16.84
C LEU A 93 -9.84 3.37 -17.76
N LYS A 94 -10.37 3.11 -18.95
CA LYS A 94 -10.77 4.17 -19.89
C LYS A 94 -12.26 4.40 -19.74
N LEU A 95 -12.61 5.52 -19.10
CA LEU A 95 -14.01 5.95 -18.94
C LEU A 95 -14.47 6.85 -20.09
N THR A 96 -13.71 6.94 -21.18
CA THR A 96 -14.05 7.77 -22.33
C THR A 96 -15.38 7.30 -22.96
N GLY A 97 -16.37 8.18 -22.97
CA GLY A 97 -17.70 7.90 -23.49
C GLY A 97 -18.70 7.36 -22.47
N GLU A 98 -18.27 7.05 -21.26
CA GLU A 98 -19.16 6.68 -20.17
C GLU A 98 -19.86 7.92 -19.60
N LYS A 99 -21.14 7.78 -19.29
CA LYS A 99 -21.93 8.88 -18.72
C LYS A 99 -21.71 8.92 -17.21
N VAL A 100 -21.22 10.06 -16.70
CA VAL A 100 -21.22 10.36 -15.28
C VAL A 100 -22.65 10.41 -14.76
N VAL A 101 -22.96 9.58 -13.77
CA VAL A 101 -24.29 9.49 -13.17
C VAL A 101 -24.50 10.56 -12.11
N HIS A 102 -23.48 10.82 -11.33
CA HIS A 102 -23.45 11.85 -10.29
C HIS A 102 -22.02 12.37 -10.13
N GLU A 103 -21.90 13.66 -9.88
CA GLU A 103 -20.66 14.32 -9.46
C GLU A 103 -21.01 15.26 -8.30
N GLY A 104 -20.17 15.26 -7.26
CA GLY A 104 -20.39 16.06 -6.07
C GLY A 104 -19.25 15.93 -5.09
N ALA A 105 -19.40 16.53 -3.92
CA ALA A 105 -18.43 16.44 -2.84
C ALA A 105 -19.10 15.89 -1.58
N PHE A 106 -18.39 15.00 -0.89
CA PHE A 106 -18.79 14.59 0.44
C PHE A 106 -18.52 15.72 1.44
N THR A 107 -19.37 15.86 2.45
CA THR A 107 -19.13 16.81 3.54
C THR A 107 -17.98 16.32 4.41
N PRO A 108 -17.12 17.21 4.91
CA PRO A 108 -16.06 16.83 5.85
C PRO A 108 -16.63 16.12 7.08
N GLY A 109 -15.98 15.06 7.53
CA GLY A 109 -16.37 14.29 8.72
C GLY A 109 -16.39 12.79 8.47
N ASN A 110 -16.66 12.06 9.56
CA ASN A 110 -16.76 10.61 9.56
C ASN A 110 -18.23 10.16 9.51
N GLY A 111 -18.47 8.96 9.03
CA GLY A 111 -19.76 8.29 9.02
C GLY A 111 -20.37 8.18 7.63
N TRP A 112 -21.55 7.58 7.60
CA TRP A 112 -22.27 7.31 6.37
C TRP A 112 -22.79 8.61 5.72
N GLN A 113 -22.61 8.71 4.42
CA GLN A 113 -23.15 9.79 3.61
C GLN A 113 -23.90 9.19 2.41
N GLU A 114 -25.11 9.65 2.16
CA GLU A 114 -25.97 9.13 1.10
C GLU A 114 -25.94 10.07 -0.11
N VAL A 115 -25.71 9.49 -1.28
CA VAL A 115 -25.83 10.18 -2.56
C VAL A 115 -27.05 9.62 -3.30
N ARG A 116 -27.99 10.49 -3.68
CA ARG A 116 -29.19 10.12 -4.45
C ARG A 116 -29.04 10.49 -5.90
N PHE A 117 -29.23 9.52 -6.76
CA PHE A 117 -29.28 9.77 -8.20
C PHE A 117 -30.63 10.39 -8.60
N ALA A 118 -30.60 11.32 -9.53
CA ALA A 118 -31.81 11.97 -10.02
C ALA A 118 -32.79 11.00 -10.71
N THR A 119 -32.27 9.89 -11.24
CA THR A 119 -33.06 8.84 -11.90
C THR A 119 -32.54 7.47 -11.53
N LEU A 120 -33.39 6.45 -11.62
CA LEU A 120 -32.96 5.06 -11.48
C LEU A 120 -31.96 4.69 -12.58
N VAL A 121 -30.85 4.11 -12.19
CA VAL A 121 -29.77 3.69 -13.07
C VAL A 121 -29.69 2.17 -13.07
N LYS A 122 -29.54 1.57 -14.24
CA LYS A 122 -29.21 0.15 -14.38
C LYS A 122 -27.77 0.03 -14.83
N GLY A 123 -26.99 -0.74 -14.13
CA GLY A 123 -25.59 -1.01 -14.44
C GLY A 123 -25.16 -2.39 -13.98
N ARG A 124 -24.18 -2.95 -14.67
CA ARG A 124 -23.49 -4.18 -14.25
C ARG A 124 -22.26 -3.85 -13.42
N TYR A 125 -21.72 -2.68 -13.63
CA TYR A 125 -20.54 -2.18 -12.95
C TYR A 125 -20.86 -0.86 -12.28
N PHE A 126 -20.27 -0.62 -11.15
CA PHE A 126 -20.23 0.67 -10.48
C PHE A 126 -18.76 1.14 -10.49
N CYS A 127 -18.55 2.39 -10.87
CA CYS A 127 -17.24 3.02 -10.79
C CYS A 127 -17.35 4.23 -9.88
N LEU A 128 -16.51 4.26 -8.86
CA LEU A 128 -16.30 5.43 -8.02
C LEU A 128 -14.95 6.03 -8.40
N GLU A 129 -14.93 7.31 -8.72
CA GLU A 129 -13.74 8.06 -9.05
C GLU A 129 -13.55 9.18 -8.03
N ALA A 130 -12.45 9.17 -7.27
CA ALA A 130 -12.11 10.24 -6.37
C ALA A 130 -11.32 11.31 -7.15
N LEU A 131 -11.89 12.51 -7.31
CA LEU A 131 -11.30 13.60 -8.07
C LEU A 131 -10.36 14.47 -7.23
N SER A 132 -10.57 14.50 -5.92
CA SER A 132 -9.77 15.28 -4.97
C SER A 132 -9.89 14.70 -3.56
N PRO A 133 -8.90 14.93 -2.68
CA PRO A 133 -9.01 14.55 -1.27
C PRO A 133 -9.96 15.48 -0.51
N GLN A 134 -10.49 15.02 0.62
CA GLN A 134 -11.25 15.86 1.55
C GLN A 134 -10.35 16.72 2.46
N ALA A 135 -9.19 16.22 2.77
CA ALA A 135 -8.18 16.88 3.60
C ALA A 135 -6.98 17.32 2.75
N ASN A 136 -6.08 18.09 3.34
CA ASN A 136 -4.80 18.47 2.72
C ASN A 136 -3.79 17.29 2.65
N ASP A 137 -4.27 16.06 2.61
CA ASP A 137 -3.48 14.88 2.34
C ASP A 137 -3.79 14.36 0.92
N ASN A 138 -2.89 13.60 0.35
CA ASN A 138 -3.06 13.03 -0.99
C ASN A 138 -3.65 11.61 -0.91
N ILE A 139 -4.60 11.38 0.00
CA ILE A 139 -5.15 10.06 0.28
C ILE A 139 -6.67 10.08 0.15
N ALA A 140 -7.23 9.12 -0.58
CA ALA A 140 -8.65 8.76 -0.49
C ALA A 140 -8.78 7.48 0.32
N ALA A 141 -9.78 7.41 1.19
CA ALA A 141 -10.10 6.23 1.97
C ALA A 141 -11.60 6.05 2.12
N ILE A 142 -12.05 4.80 2.05
CA ILE A 142 -13.47 4.42 2.21
C ILE A 142 -13.52 3.14 3.06
N ALA A 143 -14.23 3.19 4.17
CA ALA A 143 -14.44 2.01 5.02
C ALA A 143 -15.49 1.08 4.43
N GLU A 144 -16.67 1.62 4.11
CA GLU A 144 -17.78 0.84 3.60
C GLU A 144 -18.52 1.56 2.48
N PHE A 145 -19.03 0.80 1.54
CA PHE A 145 -19.79 1.28 0.40
C PHE A 145 -21.03 0.42 0.17
N ASP A 146 -22.18 1.05 0.02
CA ASP A 146 -23.44 0.40 -0.30
C ASP A 146 -24.09 0.99 -1.55
N VAL A 147 -24.80 0.16 -2.27
CA VAL A 147 -25.73 0.59 -3.31
C VAL A 147 -27.14 0.32 -2.84
N LEU A 148 -27.98 1.35 -2.84
CA LEU A 148 -29.39 1.21 -2.47
C LEU A 148 -30.24 0.96 -3.71
N GLY A 149 -31.15 0.00 -3.62
CA GLY A 149 -32.14 -0.26 -4.63
C GLY A 149 -33.25 0.82 -4.67
N ALA A 150 -34.19 0.70 -5.61
CA ALA A 150 -35.33 1.61 -5.73
C ALA A 150 -36.22 1.61 -4.48
N ASP A 151 -36.19 0.55 -3.71
CA ASP A 151 -36.92 0.41 -2.45
C ASP A 151 -36.17 0.99 -1.22
N GLY A 152 -35.01 1.61 -1.46
CA GLY A 152 -34.15 2.17 -0.42
C GLY A 152 -33.37 1.14 0.40
N LYS A 153 -33.40 -0.15 0.02
CA LYS A 153 -32.67 -1.20 0.71
C LYS A 153 -31.31 -1.46 0.06
N PRO A 154 -30.30 -1.84 0.84
CA PRO A 154 -29.02 -2.26 0.29
C PRO A 154 -29.17 -3.43 -0.68
N VAL A 155 -28.48 -3.34 -1.81
CA VAL A 155 -28.33 -4.46 -2.75
C VAL A 155 -27.39 -5.50 -2.15
N SER A 156 -27.74 -6.80 -2.25
CA SER A 156 -26.90 -7.88 -1.72
C SER A 156 -25.47 -7.79 -2.28
N ARG A 157 -24.48 -7.84 -1.38
CA ARG A 157 -23.06 -7.80 -1.70
C ARG A 157 -22.46 -9.17 -1.98
N GLU A 158 -23.23 -10.27 -1.82
CA GLU A 158 -22.76 -11.66 -1.89
C GLU A 158 -21.92 -11.99 -3.13
N HIS A 159 -22.21 -11.34 -4.25
CA HIS A 159 -21.53 -11.59 -5.52
C HIS A 159 -20.69 -10.40 -6.00
N TRP A 160 -20.48 -9.41 -5.16
CA TRP A 160 -19.67 -8.27 -5.53
C TRP A 160 -18.19 -8.67 -5.66
N LYS A 161 -17.55 -8.11 -6.65
CA LYS A 161 -16.12 -8.33 -6.91
C LYS A 161 -15.51 -7.04 -7.41
N ILE A 162 -14.31 -6.75 -6.93
CA ILE A 162 -13.52 -5.68 -7.50
C ILE A 162 -13.07 -6.09 -8.91
N ARG A 163 -13.41 -5.28 -9.88
CA ARG A 163 -12.96 -5.45 -11.27
C ARG A 163 -11.62 -4.76 -11.52
N TYR A 164 -11.43 -3.63 -10.88
CA TYR A 164 -10.26 -2.77 -11.03
C TYR A 164 -10.16 -1.82 -9.83
N ALA A 165 -8.94 -1.56 -9.39
CA ALA A 165 -8.58 -0.45 -8.53
C ALA A 165 -7.26 0.13 -9.04
N ASP A 166 -7.17 1.44 -9.22
CA ASP A 166 -5.95 2.08 -9.73
C ASP A 166 -4.90 2.27 -8.65
N SER A 167 -5.32 2.35 -7.39
CA SER A 167 -4.45 2.56 -6.24
C SER A 167 -4.95 1.81 -5.02
N GLU A 168 -4.06 1.08 -4.34
CA GLU A 168 -4.35 0.31 -3.12
C GLU A 168 -3.12 0.29 -2.23
N GLU A 169 -3.27 0.76 -0.99
CA GLU A 169 -2.18 0.75 -0.02
C GLU A 169 -2.07 -0.62 0.67
N THR A 170 -1.01 -1.34 0.39
CA THR A 170 -0.74 -2.67 0.95
C THR A 170 0.55 -2.78 1.74
N ARG A 171 1.29 -1.67 1.88
CA ARG A 171 2.58 -1.63 2.59
C ARG A 171 2.43 -1.45 4.09
N SER A 172 1.48 -0.58 4.48
CA SER A 172 1.19 -0.28 5.89
C SER A 172 0.05 -1.11 6.46
N GLY A 173 -0.58 -1.97 5.65
CA GLY A 173 -1.69 -2.83 6.05
C GLY A 173 -2.45 -3.37 4.84
N ASN A 174 -3.44 -4.20 5.09
CA ASN A 174 -4.36 -4.67 4.05
C ASN A 174 -5.46 -3.64 3.82
N ARG A 175 -5.24 -2.73 2.86
CA ARG A 175 -6.16 -1.65 2.50
C ARG A 175 -6.58 -1.75 1.03
N THR A 176 -6.88 -2.96 0.63
CA THR A 176 -7.34 -3.30 -0.72
C THR A 176 -8.79 -2.92 -0.95
N ALA A 177 -9.19 -2.76 -2.20
CA ALA A 177 -10.51 -2.25 -2.57
C ALA A 177 -11.69 -3.15 -2.14
N ASP A 178 -11.46 -4.44 -1.91
CA ASP A 178 -12.48 -5.35 -1.36
C ASP A 178 -12.91 -4.99 0.06
N LYS A 179 -12.13 -4.15 0.77
CA LYS A 179 -12.45 -3.68 2.12
C LYS A 179 -13.67 -2.75 2.16
N ILE A 180 -14.07 -2.18 1.03
CA ILE A 180 -15.24 -1.28 0.99
C ILE A 180 -16.59 -2.01 1.09
N PHE A 181 -16.59 -3.35 1.08
CA PHE A 181 -17.85 -4.14 1.18
C PHE A 181 -17.68 -5.43 1.99
N ASP A 182 -16.69 -5.50 2.88
CA ASP A 182 -16.46 -6.67 3.73
C ASP A 182 -17.31 -6.68 5.03
N LEU A 183 -18.18 -5.68 5.20
CA LEU A 183 -19.06 -5.48 6.36
C LEU A 183 -18.31 -5.25 7.69
N GLN A 184 -17.10 -4.69 7.60
CA GLN A 184 -16.27 -4.40 8.77
C GLN A 184 -15.84 -2.94 8.74
N GLU A 185 -16.53 -2.05 9.44
CA GLU A 185 -16.20 -0.61 9.50
C GLU A 185 -14.79 -0.30 10.04
N SER A 186 -14.11 -1.29 10.64
CA SER A 186 -12.73 -1.17 11.09
C SER A 186 -11.69 -1.39 10.00
N THR A 187 -12.08 -1.96 8.87
CA THR A 187 -11.26 -2.11 7.67
C THR A 187 -11.63 -1.04 6.65
N PHE A 188 -10.73 -0.72 5.72
CA PHE A 188 -11.01 0.27 4.69
C PHE A 188 -10.05 0.15 3.52
N TRP A 189 -10.52 0.54 2.35
CA TRP A 189 -9.67 0.82 1.21
C TRP A 189 -8.98 2.16 1.39
N MET A 190 -7.75 2.25 0.91
CA MET A 190 -6.98 3.49 0.89
C MET A 190 -6.06 3.54 -0.32
N THR A 191 -5.93 4.71 -0.93
CA THR A 191 -4.96 4.95 -1.99
C THR A 191 -3.52 4.98 -1.44
N VAL A 192 -2.55 4.73 -2.32
CA VAL A 192 -1.14 4.95 -1.99
C VAL A 192 -0.89 6.45 -1.84
N ASP A 193 -0.12 6.82 -0.80
CA ASP A 193 0.29 8.21 -0.58
C ASP A 193 1.14 8.74 -1.76
N ASN A 194 0.95 10.02 -2.11
CA ASN A 194 1.68 10.75 -3.15
C ASN A 194 1.45 10.26 -4.59
N VAL A 195 0.34 9.60 -4.87
CA VAL A 195 -0.13 9.37 -6.24
C VAL A 195 -1.08 10.50 -6.62
N PRO A 196 -0.94 11.11 -7.81
CA PRO A 196 -1.82 12.21 -8.22
C PRO A 196 -3.24 11.72 -8.52
N TYR A 197 -4.23 12.54 -8.16
CA TYR A 197 -5.63 12.32 -8.52
C TYR A 197 -5.85 12.44 -10.05
N PRO A 198 -6.90 11.83 -10.60
CA PRO A 198 -7.97 11.07 -9.94
C PRO A 198 -7.62 9.62 -9.59
N HIS A 199 -8.42 9.04 -8.68
CA HIS A 199 -8.36 7.63 -8.25
C HIS A 199 -9.70 6.93 -8.45
#